data_61c81497a529513a6830b3e85ff7f815
#
_entry.id   61c81497a529513a6830b3e85ff7f815
#
_cell.length_a   1.000
_cell.length_b   1.000
_cell.length_c   1.000
_cell.angle_alpha   90.00
_cell.angle_beta   90.00
_cell.angle_gamma   90.00
#
_symmetry.space_group_name_H-M   'P 1'
#
loop_
_entity.id
_entity.type
_entity.pdbx_description
1 polymer ?
#
loop_
_entity_poly.entity_id
_entity_poly.type
_entity_poly.pdbx_seq_one_letter_code
_entity_poly.pdbx_strand_id
1 'polypeptide(L)'
;MGNIIFLNGCSSSGKTTLAIKLQQLLDDPYQHIALDQFRDGMPMRLRGLNSPEGTPGSRGLNVVPIEKNGELVTSIEFGDYGEDVLSSMRRSIALFQNAGINVIIDDLLFKSNYLEDYVKVLDCDHTWFIGVKCSLEIVKKREETRAGRFPGTATSHFKQVHEHGEEYDLEIDTSESSAREVAQKIIVRLTHPPVAFSRIRAAQS
;
A
#
# COMPACT_ATOMS: atom_id res chain seq x y z
N MET A 1 -20.39 -8.94 6.25
CA MET A 1 -19.30 -8.36 5.43
C MET A 1 -18.08 -8.24 6.31
N GLY A 2 -16.85 -8.55 5.81
CA GLY A 2 -15.62 -8.35 6.57
C GLY A 2 -15.21 -6.89 6.60
N ASN A 3 -14.54 -6.46 7.65
CA ASN A 3 -14.00 -5.12 7.79
C ASN A 3 -12.63 -5.01 7.12
N ILE A 4 -12.35 -3.89 6.46
CA ILE A 4 -11.08 -3.60 5.81
C ILE A 4 -10.39 -2.42 6.50
N ILE A 5 -9.14 -2.60 6.91
CA ILE A 5 -8.25 -1.51 7.30
C ILE A 5 -7.24 -1.33 6.17
N PHE A 6 -7.40 -0.31 5.35
CA PHE A 6 -6.53 -0.06 4.21
C PHE A 6 -5.44 0.94 4.60
N LEU A 7 -4.21 0.45 4.74
CA LEU A 7 -3.02 1.25 5.03
C LEU A 7 -2.34 1.65 3.70
N ASN A 8 -2.35 2.95 3.38
CA ASN A 8 -1.62 3.53 2.27
C ASN A 8 -0.45 4.39 2.76
N GLY A 9 0.72 4.22 2.18
CA GLY A 9 1.91 5.00 2.52
C GLY A 9 3.13 4.53 1.73
N CYS A 10 4.21 5.30 1.71
CA CYS A 10 5.42 4.94 0.97
C CYS A 10 6.12 3.68 1.51
N SER A 11 7.05 3.13 0.74
CA SER A 11 7.95 2.10 1.24
C SER A 11 8.67 2.60 2.50
N SER A 12 8.94 1.73 3.45
CA SER A 12 9.59 2.05 4.73
C SER A 12 8.84 3.02 5.66
N SER A 13 7.59 3.40 5.34
CA SER A 13 6.75 4.21 6.26
C SER A 13 6.26 3.45 7.50
N GLY A 14 6.48 2.13 7.59
CA GLY A 14 6.13 1.33 8.77
C GLY A 14 4.78 0.59 8.68
N LYS A 15 4.10 0.56 7.52
CA LYS A 15 2.80 -0.10 7.34
C LYS A 15 2.78 -1.57 7.79
N THR A 16 3.78 -2.37 7.37
CA THR A 16 3.87 -3.79 7.74
C THR A 16 4.00 -3.99 9.24
N THR A 17 4.84 -3.18 9.91
CA THR A 17 4.98 -3.20 11.36
C THR A 17 3.67 -2.82 12.05
N LEU A 18 2.96 -1.85 11.49
CA LEU A 18 1.67 -1.40 11.98
C LEU A 18 0.58 -2.47 11.78
N ALA A 19 0.55 -3.13 10.61
CA ALA A 19 -0.37 -4.23 10.34
C ALA A 19 -0.21 -5.38 11.35
N ILE A 20 1.04 -5.79 11.63
CA ILE A 20 1.35 -6.80 12.66
C ILE A 20 0.90 -6.32 14.04
N LYS A 21 1.11 -5.03 14.36
CA LYS A 21 0.70 -4.49 15.66
C LYS A 21 -0.83 -4.43 15.79
N LEU A 22 -1.56 -4.09 14.74
CA LEU A 22 -3.02 -4.13 14.70
C LEU A 22 -3.54 -5.55 14.93
N GLN A 23 -2.96 -6.57 14.25
CA GLN A 23 -3.31 -7.98 14.48
C GLN A 23 -3.13 -8.45 15.92
N GLN A 24 -2.17 -7.85 16.65
CA GLN A 24 -1.91 -8.17 18.07
C GLN A 24 -2.87 -7.48 19.04
N LEU A 25 -3.48 -6.38 18.64
CA LEU A 25 -4.28 -5.52 19.53
C LEU A 25 -5.78 -5.57 19.25
N LEU A 26 -6.17 -5.99 18.04
CA LEU A 26 -7.58 -6.17 17.68
C LEU A 26 -8.10 -7.48 18.26
N ASP A 27 -9.32 -7.46 18.79
CA ASP A 27 -9.97 -8.65 19.35
C ASP A 27 -10.37 -9.64 18.24
N ASP A 28 -10.86 -9.14 17.11
CA ASP A 28 -11.20 -9.97 15.96
C ASP A 28 -9.95 -10.28 15.10
N PRO A 29 -9.87 -11.45 14.46
CA PRO A 29 -8.79 -11.78 13.56
C PRO A 29 -8.87 -10.98 12.25
N TYR A 30 -7.75 -10.45 11.81
CA TYR A 30 -7.57 -9.77 10.53
C TYR A 30 -6.50 -10.47 9.70
N GLN A 31 -6.82 -10.83 8.46
CA GLN A 31 -5.84 -11.30 7.49
C GLN A 31 -4.98 -10.13 6.98
N HIS A 32 -3.65 -10.23 7.07
CA HIS A 32 -2.76 -9.23 6.49
C HIS A 32 -2.47 -9.59 5.02
N ILE A 33 -2.80 -8.69 4.10
CA ILE A 33 -2.54 -8.82 2.67
C ILE A 33 -1.71 -7.61 2.22
N ALA A 34 -0.49 -7.88 1.73
CA ALA A 34 0.46 -6.87 1.30
C ALA A 34 0.80 -7.00 -0.18
N LEU A 35 1.01 -5.87 -0.87
CA LEU A 35 1.53 -5.83 -2.24
C LEU A 35 2.80 -6.67 -2.39
N ASP A 36 3.71 -6.59 -1.41
CA ASP A 36 4.98 -7.32 -1.40
C ASP A 36 4.78 -8.85 -1.55
N GLN A 37 3.71 -9.43 -0.99
CA GLN A 37 3.41 -10.86 -1.10
C GLN A 37 3.11 -11.26 -2.55
N PHE A 38 2.36 -10.46 -3.27
CA PHE A 38 2.02 -10.71 -4.68
C PHE A 38 3.19 -10.42 -5.61
N ARG A 39 3.94 -9.37 -5.34
CA ARG A 39 5.18 -9.03 -6.04
C ARG A 39 6.21 -10.17 -5.91
N ASP A 40 6.41 -10.68 -4.70
CA ASP A 40 7.43 -11.70 -4.42
C ASP A 40 7.04 -13.08 -4.95
N GLY A 41 5.75 -13.31 -5.19
CA GLY A 41 5.24 -14.51 -5.87
C GLY A 41 5.42 -14.53 -7.39
N MET A 42 5.84 -13.42 -8.02
CA MET A 42 6.05 -13.39 -9.47
C MET A 42 7.23 -14.26 -9.89
N PRO A 43 7.14 -14.95 -11.06
CA PRO A 43 8.24 -15.74 -11.60
C PRO A 43 9.51 -14.89 -11.77
N MET A 44 10.67 -15.43 -11.40
CA MET A 44 11.96 -14.71 -11.46
C MET A 44 12.26 -14.13 -12.85
N ARG A 45 11.89 -14.82 -13.94
CA ARG A 45 12.08 -14.32 -15.31
C ARG A 45 11.29 -13.04 -15.64
N LEU A 46 10.26 -12.72 -14.84
CA LEU A 46 9.43 -11.52 -14.97
C LEU A 46 9.80 -10.45 -13.95
N ARG A 47 10.95 -10.58 -13.29
CA ARG A 47 11.49 -9.61 -12.31
C ARG A 47 12.75 -9.00 -12.89
N GLY A 48 12.63 -7.79 -13.41
CA GLY A 48 13.70 -7.10 -14.11
C GLY A 48 14.50 -6.14 -13.23
N LEU A 49 15.74 -5.93 -13.62
CA LEU A 49 16.62 -4.87 -13.14
C LEU A 49 16.99 -4.02 -14.35
N ASN A 50 16.35 -2.87 -14.49
CA ASN A 50 16.49 -1.99 -15.65
C ASN A 50 16.32 -2.75 -16.99
N SER A 51 15.34 -3.65 -17.01
CA SER A 51 15.08 -4.49 -18.18
C SER A 51 14.46 -3.65 -19.30
N PRO A 52 15.00 -3.75 -20.55
CA PRO A 52 14.42 -3.02 -21.67
C PRO A 52 12.96 -3.41 -21.94
N GLU A 53 12.20 -2.45 -22.45
CA GLU A 53 10.81 -2.69 -22.89
C GLU A 53 10.73 -3.87 -23.87
N GLY A 54 9.65 -4.66 -23.76
CA GLY A 54 9.44 -5.86 -24.58
C GLY A 54 10.20 -7.11 -24.13
N THR A 55 11.09 -7.01 -23.14
CA THR A 55 11.75 -8.19 -22.56
C THR A 55 10.92 -8.81 -21.44
N PRO A 56 11.11 -10.10 -21.11
CA PRO A 56 10.37 -10.74 -20.02
C PRO A 56 10.47 -10.00 -18.67
N GLY A 57 11.64 -9.43 -18.34
CA GLY A 57 11.87 -8.72 -17.08
C GLY A 57 11.07 -7.41 -16.94
N SER A 58 10.67 -6.78 -18.06
CA SER A 58 9.84 -5.57 -18.02
C SER A 58 8.34 -5.85 -17.85
N ARG A 59 7.90 -7.10 -18.03
CA ARG A 59 6.48 -7.47 -18.01
C ARG A 59 5.89 -7.61 -16.60
N GLY A 60 6.70 -8.02 -15.62
CA GLY A 60 6.26 -8.16 -14.22
C GLY A 60 6.68 -6.95 -13.38
N LEU A 61 7.59 -7.18 -12.44
CA LEU A 61 8.24 -6.12 -11.66
C LEU A 61 9.53 -5.70 -12.36
N ASN A 62 9.70 -4.44 -12.71
CA ASN A 62 10.95 -3.89 -13.20
C ASN A 62 11.46 -2.79 -12.25
N VAL A 63 12.68 -2.95 -11.77
CA VAL A 63 13.36 -1.99 -10.90
C VAL A 63 14.27 -1.13 -11.76
N VAL A 64 13.94 0.16 -11.90
CA VAL A 64 14.59 1.05 -12.87
C VAL A 64 15.27 2.21 -12.15
N PRO A 65 16.59 2.45 -12.37
CA PRO A 65 17.23 3.64 -11.88
C PRO A 65 16.73 4.86 -12.68
N ILE A 66 16.29 5.90 -11.98
CA ILE A 66 15.85 7.16 -12.58
C ILE A 66 16.49 8.33 -11.87
N GLU A 67 16.64 9.45 -12.58
CA GLU A 67 17.04 10.72 -11.98
C GLU A 67 15.78 11.51 -11.60
N LYS A 68 15.70 11.95 -10.35
CA LYS A 68 14.60 12.77 -9.83
C LYS A 68 15.18 13.90 -8.98
N ASN A 69 14.96 15.16 -9.41
CA ASN A 69 15.48 16.36 -8.74
C ASN A 69 17.02 16.36 -8.54
N GLY A 70 17.79 15.80 -9.47
CA GLY A 70 19.24 15.71 -9.39
C GLY A 70 19.78 14.59 -8.50
N GLU A 71 18.91 13.74 -7.93
CA GLU A 71 19.27 12.53 -7.19
C GLU A 71 18.95 11.29 -8.01
N LEU A 72 19.88 10.31 -8.01
CA LEU A 72 19.60 8.98 -8.56
C LEU A 72 18.74 8.20 -7.57
N VAL A 73 17.55 7.83 -7.99
CA VAL A 73 16.59 7.06 -7.19
C VAL A 73 16.13 5.83 -7.96
N THR A 74 15.44 4.92 -7.29
CA THR A 74 14.94 3.68 -7.88
C THR A 74 13.44 3.73 -8.07
N SER A 75 12.97 3.65 -9.32
CA SER A 75 11.55 3.47 -9.65
C SER A 75 11.17 2.00 -9.61
N ILE A 76 9.96 1.73 -9.13
CA ILE A 76 9.30 0.42 -9.23
C ILE A 76 8.25 0.52 -10.32
N GLU A 77 8.39 -0.27 -11.35
CA GLU A 77 7.48 -0.32 -12.49
C GLU A 77 6.86 -1.70 -12.61
N PHE A 78 5.57 -1.74 -12.91
CA PHE A 78 4.86 -2.98 -13.22
C PHE A 78 4.43 -2.94 -14.69
N GLY A 79 4.87 -3.96 -15.45
CA GLY A 79 4.40 -4.17 -16.81
C GLY A 79 3.06 -4.91 -16.85
N ASP A 80 2.65 -5.37 -18.04
CA ASP A 80 1.34 -5.98 -18.29
C ASP A 80 1.01 -7.12 -17.30
N TYR A 81 1.89 -8.09 -17.15
CA TYR A 81 1.70 -9.19 -16.21
C TYR A 81 1.68 -8.71 -14.75
N GLY A 82 2.54 -7.76 -14.41
CA GLY A 82 2.58 -7.19 -13.06
C GLY A 82 1.27 -6.48 -12.69
N GLU A 83 0.72 -5.69 -13.60
CA GLU A 83 -0.57 -5.02 -13.42
C GLU A 83 -1.73 -6.02 -13.31
N ASP A 84 -1.73 -7.09 -14.10
CA ASP A 84 -2.72 -8.17 -13.99
C ASP A 84 -2.67 -8.86 -12.62
N VAL A 85 -1.47 -9.11 -12.08
CA VAL A 85 -1.28 -9.67 -10.74
C VAL A 85 -1.82 -8.72 -9.67
N LEU A 86 -1.50 -7.43 -9.74
CA LEU A 86 -1.97 -6.44 -8.77
C LEU A 86 -3.49 -6.21 -8.87
N SER A 87 -4.05 -6.20 -10.07
CA SER A 87 -5.51 -6.14 -10.26
C SER A 87 -6.20 -7.38 -9.66
N SER A 88 -5.60 -8.57 -9.84
CA SER A 88 -6.10 -9.81 -9.24
C SER A 88 -5.99 -9.82 -7.72
N MET A 89 -4.94 -9.23 -7.15
CA MET A 89 -4.81 -9.00 -5.70
C MET A 89 -6.01 -8.21 -5.18
N ARG A 90 -6.32 -7.06 -5.78
CA ARG A 90 -7.45 -6.21 -5.36
C ARG A 90 -8.78 -6.96 -5.39
N ARG A 91 -9.02 -7.76 -6.44
CA ARG A 91 -10.22 -8.61 -6.53
C ARG A 91 -10.25 -9.74 -5.51
N SER A 92 -9.10 -10.34 -5.20
CA SER A 92 -9.02 -11.39 -4.17
C SER A 92 -9.35 -10.85 -2.78
N ILE A 93 -8.95 -9.62 -2.46
CA ILE A 93 -9.30 -8.95 -1.21
C ILE A 93 -10.83 -8.79 -1.09
N ALA A 94 -11.51 -8.41 -2.17
CA ALA A 94 -12.97 -8.34 -2.18
C ALA A 94 -13.63 -9.71 -1.90
N LEU A 95 -13.03 -10.82 -2.34
CA LEU A 95 -13.53 -12.16 -2.00
C LEU A 95 -13.42 -12.46 -0.50
N PHE A 96 -12.32 -12.08 0.15
CA PHE A 96 -12.18 -12.20 1.62
C PHE A 96 -13.24 -11.37 2.34
N GLN A 97 -13.41 -10.10 1.93
CA GLN A 97 -14.41 -9.21 2.52
C GLN A 97 -15.83 -9.79 2.39
N ASN A 98 -16.20 -10.28 1.20
CA ASN A 98 -17.50 -10.89 0.93
C ASN A 98 -17.74 -12.18 1.73
N ALA A 99 -16.67 -12.92 2.03
CA ALA A 99 -16.71 -14.10 2.88
C ALA A 99 -16.80 -13.77 4.40
N GLY A 100 -16.84 -12.49 4.78
CA GLY A 100 -16.86 -12.05 6.17
C GLY A 100 -15.51 -12.07 6.87
N ILE A 101 -14.41 -12.20 6.12
CA ILE A 101 -13.05 -12.19 6.67
C ILE A 101 -12.54 -10.76 6.72
N ASN A 102 -12.11 -10.30 7.90
CA ASN A 102 -11.51 -9.00 8.05
C ASN A 102 -10.10 -8.98 7.46
N VAL A 103 -9.71 -7.86 6.82
CA VAL A 103 -8.40 -7.73 6.16
C VAL A 103 -7.72 -6.41 6.54
N ILE A 104 -6.40 -6.47 6.75
CA ILE A 104 -5.52 -5.31 6.74
C ILE A 104 -4.80 -5.31 5.40
N ILE A 105 -5.02 -4.27 4.60
CA ILE A 105 -4.32 -4.06 3.33
C ILE A 105 -3.07 -3.21 3.61
N ASP A 106 -1.91 -3.67 3.15
CA ASP A 106 -0.63 -2.95 3.18
C ASP A 106 -0.20 -2.69 1.72
N ASP A 107 -0.58 -1.53 1.20
CA ASP A 107 -0.35 -1.19 -0.21
C ASP A 107 0.26 0.21 -0.40
N LEU A 108 0.68 0.49 -1.63
CA LEU A 108 1.22 1.76 -2.09
C LEU A 108 0.42 2.23 -3.31
N LEU A 109 -0.30 3.32 -3.17
CA LEU A 109 -1.09 3.92 -4.25
C LEU A 109 -0.22 4.85 -5.12
N PHE A 110 0.72 4.31 -5.87
CA PHE A 110 1.60 5.10 -6.74
C PHE A 110 1.05 5.34 -8.16
N LYS A 111 -0.16 4.83 -8.46
CA LYS A 111 -0.96 5.18 -9.65
C LYS A 111 -2.37 5.57 -9.21
N SER A 112 -2.92 6.62 -9.80
CA SER A 112 -4.24 7.14 -9.44
C SER A 112 -5.37 6.11 -9.60
N ASN A 113 -5.32 5.30 -10.67
CA ASN A 113 -6.31 4.27 -10.93
C ASN A 113 -6.33 3.13 -9.89
N TYR A 114 -5.29 2.95 -9.09
CA TYR A 114 -5.28 1.89 -8.06
C TYR A 114 -6.33 2.13 -6.97
N LEU A 115 -6.47 3.38 -6.51
CA LEU A 115 -7.51 3.73 -5.55
C LEU A 115 -8.91 3.51 -6.13
N GLU A 116 -9.12 3.93 -7.39
CA GLU A 116 -10.38 3.72 -8.10
C GLU A 116 -10.75 2.23 -8.20
N ASP A 117 -9.76 1.37 -8.51
CA ASP A 117 -9.98 -0.08 -8.59
C ASP A 117 -10.41 -0.66 -7.24
N TYR A 118 -9.80 -0.20 -6.13
CA TYR A 118 -10.22 -0.61 -4.79
C TYR A 118 -11.64 -0.13 -4.46
N VAL A 119 -11.96 1.13 -4.75
CA VAL A 119 -13.29 1.69 -4.51
C VAL A 119 -14.38 0.97 -5.30
N LYS A 120 -14.07 0.47 -6.52
CA LYS A 120 -15.00 -0.30 -7.36
C LYS A 120 -15.33 -1.69 -6.78
N VAL A 121 -14.35 -2.35 -6.14
CA VAL A 121 -14.47 -3.77 -5.75
C VAL A 121 -14.76 -3.99 -4.29
N LEU A 122 -14.38 -3.07 -3.39
CA LEU A 122 -14.57 -3.20 -1.95
C LEU A 122 -15.91 -2.61 -1.49
N ASP A 123 -16.46 -3.14 -0.42
CA ASP A 123 -17.59 -2.54 0.28
C ASP A 123 -17.13 -1.26 1.01
N CYS A 124 -17.70 -0.12 0.63
CA CYS A 124 -17.28 1.18 1.13
C CYS A 124 -17.64 1.43 2.59
N ASP A 125 -18.76 0.85 3.06
CA ASP A 125 -19.28 1.06 4.41
C ASP A 125 -18.52 0.22 5.45
N HIS A 126 -17.62 -0.67 4.99
CA HIS A 126 -16.77 -1.52 5.82
C HIS A 126 -15.28 -1.38 5.49
N THR A 127 -14.87 -0.26 4.85
CA THR A 127 -13.48 -0.01 4.45
C THR A 127 -12.97 1.31 5.01
N TRP A 128 -12.06 1.26 6.00
CA TRP A 128 -11.36 2.41 6.57
C TRP A 128 -10.08 2.69 5.80
N PHE A 129 -9.96 3.89 5.22
CA PHE A 129 -8.83 4.34 4.44
C PHE A 129 -7.86 5.14 5.31
N ILE A 130 -6.68 4.60 5.59
CA ILE A 130 -5.71 5.14 6.55
C ILE A 130 -4.45 5.59 5.81
N GLY A 131 -4.12 6.88 5.90
CA GLY A 131 -2.87 7.45 5.39
C GLY A 131 -1.73 7.28 6.41
N VAL A 132 -0.70 6.50 6.03
CA VAL A 132 0.48 6.26 6.88
C VAL A 132 1.61 7.17 6.43
N LYS A 133 1.73 8.31 7.10
CA LYS A 133 2.79 9.31 6.88
C LYS A 133 4.05 8.96 7.66
N CYS A 134 5.17 9.45 7.17
CA CYS A 134 6.47 9.38 7.85
C CYS A 134 7.37 10.45 7.22
N SER A 135 8.27 11.08 7.98
CA SER A 135 9.22 12.04 7.40
C SER A 135 10.18 11.36 6.43
N LEU A 136 10.58 12.07 5.36
CA LEU A 136 11.50 11.51 4.36
C LEU A 136 12.84 11.09 4.97
N GLU A 137 13.33 11.85 5.96
CA GLU A 137 14.56 11.52 6.68
C GLU A 137 14.48 10.16 7.37
N ILE A 138 13.40 9.91 8.11
CA ILE A 138 13.17 8.63 8.80
C ILE A 138 12.97 7.50 7.81
N VAL A 139 12.26 7.74 6.71
CA VAL A 139 12.06 6.77 5.63
C VAL A 139 13.40 6.34 5.02
N LYS A 140 14.28 7.31 4.66
CA LYS A 140 15.63 7.05 4.12
C LYS A 140 16.45 6.20 5.12
N LYS A 141 16.48 6.59 6.40
CA LYS A 141 17.19 5.86 7.45
C LYS A 141 16.69 4.42 7.64
N ARG A 142 15.36 4.21 7.59
CA ARG A 142 14.78 2.86 7.67
C ARG A 142 15.07 2.04 6.40
N GLU A 143 15.12 2.66 5.24
CA GLU A 143 15.45 1.99 3.98
C GLU A 143 16.89 1.48 3.97
N GLU A 144 17.87 2.26 4.45
CA GLU A 144 19.28 1.90 4.55
C GLU A 144 19.53 0.62 5.39
N THR A 145 18.71 0.40 6.43
CA THR A 145 18.84 -0.75 7.32
C THR A 145 18.05 -1.97 6.85
N ARG A 146 17.21 -1.83 5.80
CA ARG A 146 16.30 -2.89 5.34
C ARG A 146 16.95 -3.73 4.24
N ALA A 147 17.24 -5.00 4.53
CA ALA A 147 17.78 -5.93 3.55
C ALA A 147 16.86 -6.11 2.34
N GLY A 148 17.45 -6.27 1.14
CA GLY A 148 16.72 -6.54 -0.10
C GLY A 148 15.95 -5.34 -0.68
N ARG A 149 16.24 -4.11 -0.26
CA ARG A 149 15.71 -2.89 -0.87
C ARG A 149 16.76 -2.20 -1.73
N PHE A 150 16.31 -1.65 -2.85
CA PHE A 150 17.15 -0.80 -3.69
C PHE A 150 17.16 0.62 -3.12
N PRO A 151 18.34 1.27 -3.00
CA PRO A 151 18.44 2.63 -2.49
C PRO A 151 17.58 3.62 -3.27
N GLY A 152 16.91 4.52 -2.56
CA GLY A 152 16.05 5.54 -3.16
C GLY A 152 14.69 5.06 -3.66
N THR A 153 14.32 3.79 -3.43
CA THR A 153 12.99 3.28 -3.79
C THR A 153 11.89 4.08 -3.10
N ALA A 154 12.00 4.29 -1.80
CA ALA A 154 10.99 5.05 -1.07
C ALA A 154 10.92 6.51 -1.52
N THR A 155 12.06 7.13 -1.84
CA THR A 155 12.14 8.52 -2.31
C THR A 155 11.43 8.70 -3.65
N SER A 156 11.50 7.71 -4.55
CA SER A 156 10.92 7.80 -5.90
C SER A 156 9.40 8.04 -5.88
N HIS A 157 8.69 7.44 -4.94
CA HIS A 157 7.22 7.52 -4.81
C HIS A 157 6.74 8.15 -3.50
N PHE A 158 7.64 8.78 -2.73
CA PHE A 158 7.38 9.31 -1.38
C PHE A 158 6.15 10.22 -1.29
N LYS A 159 6.04 11.20 -2.21
CA LYS A 159 4.89 12.09 -2.28
C LYS A 159 3.73 11.46 -3.05
N GLN A 160 4.05 10.79 -4.14
CA GLN A 160 3.10 10.26 -5.13
C GLN A 160 2.02 9.36 -4.50
N VAL A 161 2.37 8.54 -3.51
CA VAL A 161 1.41 7.65 -2.85
C VAL A 161 0.29 8.37 -2.10
N HIS A 162 0.45 9.67 -1.85
CA HIS A 162 -0.54 10.52 -1.18
C HIS A 162 -1.14 11.59 -2.11
N GLU A 163 -0.73 11.63 -3.40
CA GLU A 163 -1.18 12.62 -4.39
C GLU A 163 -2.41 12.11 -5.19
N HIS A 164 -3.22 11.24 -4.60
CA HIS A 164 -4.45 10.73 -5.23
C HIS A 164 -5.64 11.72 -5.15
N GLY A 165 -5.47 12.86 -4.47
CA GLY A 165 -6.49 13.93 -4.38
C GLY A 165 -7.63 13.67 -3.39
N GLU A 166 -7.64 12.52 -2.74
CA GLU A 166 -8.70 12.09 -1.84
C GLU A 166 -8.28 12.17 -0.36
N GLU A 167 -9.22 12.46 0.52
CA GLU A 167 -8.97 12.49 1.96
C GLU A 167 -9.09 11.09 2.57
N TYR A 168 -8.23 10.81 3.53
CA TYR A 168 -8.29 9.60 4.34
C TYR A 168 -9.38 9.68 5.43
N ASP A 169 -9.78 8.54 5.96
CA ASP A 169 -10.56 8.46 7.20
C ASP A 169 -9.73 8.84 8.42
N LEU A 170 -8.42 8.62 8.36
CA LEU A 170 -7.44 9.00 9.37
C LEU A 170 -6.05 9.10 8.73
N GLU A 171 -5.32 10.14 9.05
CA GLU A 171 -3.87 10.23 8.80
C GLU A 171 -3.11 10.00 10.10
N ILE A 172 -2.06 9.21 10.02
CA ILE A 172 -1.17 8.91 11.14
C ILE A 172 0.29 9.16 10.73
N ASP A 173 1.10 9.58 11.68
CA ASP A 173 2.54 9.76 11.49
C ASP A 173 3.32 8.74 12.33
N THR A 174 4.22 8.01 11.67
CA THR A 174 5.07 7.00 12.25
C THR A 174 6.50 7.46 12.50
N SER A 175 6.80 8.75 12.30
CA SER A 175 8.16 9.29 12.44
C SER A 175 8.68 9.15 13.86
N GLU A 176 7.89 9.53 14.84
CA GLU A 176 8.27 9.59 16.25
C GLU A 176 7.40 8.72 17.16
N SER A 177 6.21 8.31 16.67
CA SER A 177 5.28 7.49 17.46
C SER A 177 5.61 6.01 17.38
N SER A 178 5.45 5.29 18.48
CA SER A 178 5.56 3.83 18.48
C SER A 178 4.43 3.18 17.68
N ALA A 179 4.68 1.99 17.13
CA ALA A 179 3.66 1.23 16.40
C ALA A 179 2.41 0.95 17.27
N ARG A 180 2.58 0.83 18.60
CA ARG A 180 1.46 0.62 19.53
C ARG A 180 0.58 1.86 19.65
N GLU A 181 1.16 3.03 19.82
CA GLU A 181 0.40 4.29 19.91
C GLU A 181 -0.36 4.58 18.63
N VAL A 182 0.30 4.35 17.49
CA VAL A 182 -0.33 4.53 16.17
C VAL A 182 -1.47 3.53 15.96
N ALA A 183 -1.28 2.25 16.29
CA ALA A 183 -2.32 1.24 16.21
C ALA A 183 -3.53 1.57 17.09
N GLN A 184 -3.31 2.09 18.30
CA GLN A 184 -4.40 2.52 19.19
C GLN A 184 -5.23 3.65 18.59
N LYS A 185 -4.61 4.64 17.91
CA LYS A 185 -5.35 5.69 17.18
C LYS A 185 -6.26 5.10 16.09
N ILE A 186 -5.76 4.11 15.35
CA ILE A 186 -6.57 3.42 14.34
C ILE A 186 -7.72 2.68 15.01
N ILE A 187 -7.49 1.90 16.07
CA ILE A 187 -8.53 1.16 16.80
C ILE A 187 -9.64 2.10 17.28
N VAL A 188 -9.28 3.25 17.82
CA VAL A 188 -10.27 4.30 18.19
C VAL A 188 -11.03 4.80 16.96
N ARG A 189 -10.36 5.01 15.80
CA ARG A 189 -11.04 5.42 14.55
C ARG A 189 -12.05 4.38 14.07
N LEU A 190 -11.76 3.08 14.25
CA LEU A 190 -12.66 1.98 13.84
C LEU A 190 -14.00 1.97 14.62
N THR A 191 -14.12 2.66 15.75
CA THR A 191 -15.39 2.80 16.48
C THR A 191 -16.40 3.73 15.78
N HIS A 192 -15.97 4.42 14.71
CA HIS A 192 -16.80 5.32 13.89
C HIS A 192 -16.85 4.78 12.45
N PRO A 193 -17.98 4.92 11.75
CA PRO A 193 -18.09 4.43 10.37
C PRO A 193 -17.03 5.04 9.45
N PRO A 194 -16.55 4.29 8.45
CA PRO A 194 -15.70 4.84 7.39
C PRO A 194 -16.52 5.74 6.49
N VAL A 195 -15.88 6.75 5.89
CA VAL A 195 -16.55 7.71 5.00
C VAL A 195 -15.76 7.97 3.71
N ALA A 196 -14.47 7.70 3.70
CA ALA A 196 -13.60 8.04 2.58
C ALA A 196 -14.01 7.33 1.29
N PHE A 197 -14.13 6.01 1.31
CA PHE A 197 -14.48 5.21 0.13
C PHE A 197 -15.89 5.53 -0.40
N SER A 198 -16.88 5.73 0.48
CA SER A 198 -18.25 6.10 0.08
C SER A 198 -18.27 7.48 -0.59
N ARG A 199 -17.48 8.45 -0.09
CA ARG A 199 -17.32 9.77 -0.69
C ARG A 199 -16.67 9.69 -2.08
N ILE A 200 -15.57 8.92 -2.22
CA ILE A 200 -14.87 8.74 -3.50
C ILE A 200 -15.81 8.08 -4.53
N ARG A 201 -16.53 7.04 -4.13
CA ARG A 201 -17.51 6.38 -5.02
C ARG A 201 -18.60 7.32 -5.48
N ALA A 202 -19.13 8.16 -4.61
CA ALA A 202 -20.15 9.14 -4.95
C ALA A 202 -19.65 10.21 -5.94
N ALA A 203 -18.36 10.58 -5.87
CA ALA A 203 -17.75 11.54 -6.79
C ALA A 203 -17.49 10.95 -8.20
N GLN A 204 -17.48 9.62 -8.34
CA GLN A 204 -17.27 8.90 -9.61
C GLN A 204 -18.58 8.51 -10.32
N SER A 205 -19.73 8.72 -9.66
CA SER A 205 -21.08 8.41 -10.17
C SER A 205 -21.69 9.60 -10.92
#